data_4d346f2d8036fcac579b8e0034db3581
#
_entry.id   4d346f2d8036fcac579b8e0034db3581
#
_cell.length_a   1.000
_cell.length_b   1.000
_cell.length_c   1.000
_cell.angle_alpha   90.00
_cell.angle_beta   90.00
_cell.angle_gamma   90.00
#
_symmetry.space_group_name_H-M   'P 1'
#
loop_
_entity.id
_entity.type
_entity.pdbx_description
1 polymer ?
#
loop_
_entity_poly.entity_id
_entity_poly.type
_entity_poly.pdbx_seq_one_letter_code
_entity_poly.pdbx_strand_id
1 'polypeptide(L)'
;MAEAVSPGGGGAPDEAAVPDEIAVHRHLMRFGEFESLATPLWEERGTTVQAVARHLASLWDVPADAEPGEQATVTEKGLPHARASVLNLIAVVVDDAAADRVVRTLMALGVRHPSRAIVLVPEHGANGRPLDARISTHCNDALGGGDRVCYEEVVLFVRGEAAGHLAGIVAPLLIHDLPTHVWWPGDPPFGHPIFDQVVELGDRVLVDTADFTELAPGMRRIAGLRRRSGVGDLNWERLAWWQELTAQFFDAPRFRRYLPNLSRLVIRYAVAPSGAVAGGGRAGGSDETAPGVASPMAQAVLYAGWIATRLGWRRYRTIESLRDGAFALKLEGKHEMVDLMIRPEETDELRPGELISVRLRSLGETGAGEFIIDRTGDDATVATNADGMTALLRRVPMETPAEAELLSAQLAMDALDPVHTDALRAAGILLASAREPAA
;
A
#
# COMPACT_ATOMS: atom_id res chain seq x y z
N MET A 1 13.38 50.31 -65.36
CA MET A 1 12.38 49.29 -65.73
C MET A 1 12.74 47.99 -65.17
N ALA A 2 12.01 47.54 -64.18
CA ALA A 2 11.70 46.20 -63.71
C ALA A 2 11.20 46.32 -62.25
N GLU A 3 9.87 46.23 -62.15
CA GLU A 3 9.17 46.17 -60.87
C GLU A 3 9.53 44.92 -60.13
N ALA A 4 9.88 45.04 -58.82
CA ALA A 4 9.97 43.97 -57.96
C ALA A 4 8.70 43.83 -57.07
N VAL A 5 7.95 42.78 -57.32
CA VAL A 5 6.78 42.36 -56.54
C VAL A 5 7.22 41.79 -55.22
N SER A 6 6.72 42.39 -54.17
CA SER A 6 6.83 41.81 -52.81
C SER A 6 5.84 40.66 -52.65
N PRO A 7 6.22 39.51 -52.06
CA PRO A 7 5.26 38.50 -51.66
C PRO A 7 4.70 38.82 -50.29
N GLY A 8 3.39 38.75 -50.20
CA GLY A 8 2.58 39.03 -49.04
C GLY A 8 2.87 38.09 -47.84
N GLY A 9 2.68 38.67 -46.68
CA GLY A 9 2.75 37.98 -45.40
C GLY A 9 1.71 36.89 -45.29
N GLY A 10 2.21 35.66 -45.14
CA GLY A 10 1.42 34.55 -44.63
C GLY A 10 1.30 34.67 -43.13
N GLY A 11 0.15 35.10 -42.65
CA GLY A 11 -0.22 34.95 -41.26
C GLY A 11 -0.23 33.45 -40.91
N ALA A 12 0.48 33.10 -39.85
CA ALA A 12 0.33 31.79 -39.22
C ALA A 12 -1.15 31.60 -38.86
N PRO A 13 -1.72 30.43 -39.09
CA PRO A 13 -3.07 30.16 -38.61
C PRO A 13 -3.09 30.27 -37.11
N ASP A 14 -4.02 31.09 -36.60
CA ASP A 14 -4.44 31.22 -35.22
C ASP A 14 -4.58 29.80 -34.65
N GLU A 15 -3.77 29.48 -33.66
CA GLU A 15 -3.84 28.20 -32.94
C GLU A 15 -5.17 28.22 -32.19
N ALA A 16 -6.21 27.76 -32.87
CA ALA A 16 -7.55 27.65 -32.31
C ALA A 16 -7.46 26.91 -31.00
N ALA A 17 -7.86 27.57 -29.91
CA ALA A 17 -7.98 27.01 -28.60
C ALA A 17 -8.68 25.64 -28.73
N VAL A 18 -7.93 24.58 -28.43
CA VAL A 18 -8.44 23.21 -28.40
C VAL A 18 -9.54 23.18 -27.33
N PRO A 19 -10.77 22.80 -27.68
CA PRO A 19 -11.87 22.80 -26.72
C PRO A 19 -11.50 21.99 -25.50
N ASP A 20 -11.92 22.45 -24.31
CA ASP A 20 -11.73 21.77 -23.03
C ASP A 20 -12.08 20.26 -23.04
N GLU A 21 -12.99 19.86 -23.94
CA GLU A 21 -13.34 18.46 -24.19
C GLU A 21 -12.17 17.59 -24.66
N ILE A 22 -11.21 18.13 -25.40
CA ILE A 22 -10.03 17.37 -25.85
C ILE A 22 -8.99 17.29 -24.76
N ALA A 23 -8.91 18.28 -23.88
CA ALA A 23 -8.01 18.25 -22.73
C ALA A 23 -8.44 17.18 -21.70
N VAL A 24 -9.74 17.06 -21.44
CA VAL A 24 -10.29 16.01 -20.54
C VAL A 24 -10.19 14.63 -21.20
N HIS A 25 -10.38 14.54 -22.52
CA HIS A 25 -10.17 13.28 -23.25
C HIS A 25 -8.69 12.83 -23.20
N ARG A 26 -7.74 13.75 -23.27
CA ARG A 26 -6.32 13.46 -23.04
C ARG A 26 -6.03 12.98 -21.61
N HIS A 27 -6.77 13.45 -20.62
CA HIS A 27 -6.61 13.07 -19.22
C HIS A 27 -7.11 11.63 -18.98
N LEU A 28 -8.26 11.29 -19.54
CA LEU A 28 -8.79 9.92 -19.54
C LEU A 28 -8.00 8.98 -20.49
N MET A 29 -7.39 9.53 -21.55
CA MET A 29 -6.55 8.77 -22.50
C MET A 29 -5.15 8.45 -21.97
N ARG A 30 -4.69 9.00 -20.84
CA ARG A 30 -3.44 8.55 -20.18
C ARG A 30 -3.52 7.13 -19.65
N PHE A 31 -4.72 6.59 -19.50
CA PHE A 31 -4.93 5.15 -19.35
C PHE A 31 -4.60 4.35 -20.63
N GLY A 32 -4.31 5.00 -21.76
CA GLY A 32 -4.13 4.41 -23.09
C GLY A 32 -2.87 3.55 -23.27
N GLU A 33 -1.89 3.63 -22.40
CA GLU A 33 -0.76 2.66 -22.43
C GLU A 33 -1.19 1.25 -22.01
N PHE A 34 -2.39 1.11 -21.43
CA PHE A 34 -3.01 -0.17 -21.03
C PHE A 34 -4.09 -0.67 -22.01
N GLU A 35 -4.24 -0.06 -23.20
CA GLU A 35 -5.25 -0.41 -24.21
C GLU A 35 -5.23 -1.90 -24.61
N SER A 36 -4.15 -2.63 -24.34
CA SER A 36 -4.08 -4.04 -24.74
C SER A 36 -4.77 -5.03 -23.76
N LEU A 37 -5.09 -4.60 -22.53
CA LEU A 37 -5.59 -5.51 -21.50
C LEU A 37 -6.94 -5.11 -20.87
N ALA A 38 -7.32 -3.85 -20.87
CA ALA A 38 -8.62 -3.36 -20.38
C ALA A 38 -9.36 -2.62 -21.50
N THR A 39 -10.39 -3.22 -22.04
CA THR A 39 -11.28 -2.51 -22.96
C THR A 39 -12.35 -1.79 -22.14
N PRO A 40 -12.41 -0.43 -22.18
CA PRO A 40 -13.51 0.27 -21.53
C PRO A 40 -14.81 -0.13 -22.26
N LEU A 41 -15.73 -0.69 -21.49
CA LEU A 41 -17.04 -1.09 -22.01
C LEU A 41 -18.00 0.10 -22.03
N TRP A 42 -17.81 1.04 -21.13
CA TRP A 42 -18.63 2.22 -21.00
C TRP A 42 -17.89 3.35 -20.28
N GLU A 43 -18.07 4.56 -20.80
CA GLU A 43 -17.55 5.79 -20.20
C GLU A 43 -18.59 6.89 -20.38
N GLU A 44 -18.89 7.63 -19.31
CA GLU A 44 -19.82 8.77 -19.37
C GLU A 44 -19.38 9.87 -18.42
N ARG A 45 -19.42 11.11 -18.94
CA ARG A 45 -19.15 12.33 -18.17
C ARG A 45 -20.44 12.98 -17.69
N GLY A 46 -20.42 13.48 -16.46
CA GLY A 46 -21.59 14.08 -15.85
C GLY A 46 -22.73 13.09 -15.70
N THR A 47 -22.37 11.85 -15.39
CA THR A 47 -23.31 10.76 -15.18
C THR A 47 -23.90 10.79 -13.76
N THR A 48 -24.74 9.82 -13.45
CA THR A 48 -25.33 9.62 -12.13
C THR A 48 -25.02 8.24 -11.62
N VAL A 49 -25.00 8.07 -10.29
CA VAL A 49 -24.79 6.76 -9.65
C VAL A 49 -25.79 5.72 -10.16
N GLN A 50 -27.04 6.12 -10.41
CA GLN A 50 -28.08 5.24 -10.96
C GLN A 50 -27.77 4.80 -12.39
N ALA A 51 -27.16 5.66 -13.21
CA ALA A 51 -26.75 5.28 -14.58
C ALA A 51 -25.60 4.27 -14.53
N VAL A 52 -24.59 4.50 -13.66
CA VAL A 52 -23.50 3.55 -13.41
C VAL A 52 -24.05 2.20 -12.95
N ALA A 53 -24.93 2.19 -11.94
CA ALA A 53 -25.53 0.96 -11.42
C ALA A 53 -26.31 0.18 -12.49
N ARG A 54 -27.10 0.87 -13.32
CA ARG A 54 -27.83 0.22 -14.42
C ARG A 54 -26.89 -0.39 -15.46
N HIS A 55 -25.81 0.31 -15.78
CA HIS A 55 -24.81 -0.20 -16.72
C HIS A 55 -24.11 -1.44 -16.18
N LEU A 56 -23.68 -1.41 -14.91
CA LEU A 56 -23.11 -2.58 -14.24
C LEU A 56 -24.06 -3.78 -14.22
N ALA A 57 -25.35 -3.55 -14.04
CA ALA A 57 -26.36 -4.62 -14.10
C ALA A 57 -26.49 -5.20 -15.51
N SER A 58 -26.55 -4.33 -16.54
CA SER A 58 -26.74 -4.77 -17.93
C SER A 58 -25.53 -5.45 -18.57
N LEU A 59 -24.33 -5.29 -18.00
CA LEU A 59 -23.13 -5.97 -18.51
C LEU A 59 -23.24 -7.50 -18.55
N TRP A 60 -24.07 -8.03 -17.69
CA TRP A 60 -24.20 -9.48 -17.47
C TRP A 60 -25.60 -10.01 -17.83
N ASP A 61 -26.43 -9.17 -18.44
CA ASP A 61 -27.73 -9.61 -18.93
C ASP A 61 -27.54 -10.54 -20.12
N VAL A 62 -28.03 -11.75 -19.98
CA VAL A 62 -28.09 -12.73 -21.09
C VAL A 62 -29.20 -12.31 -22.04
N PRO A 63 -28.96 -12.16 -23.36
CA PRO A 63 -30.03 -11.92 -24.32
C PRO A 63 -31.12 -12.96 -24.22
N ALA A 64 -32.38 -12.54 -24.36
CA ALA A 64 -33.54 -13.44 -24.21
C ALA A 64 -33.54 -14.62 -25.22
N ASP A 65 -32.73 -14.51 -26.28
CA ASP A 65 -32.63 -15.46 -27.39
C ASP A 65 -31.40 -16.37 -27.27
N ALA A 66 -30.64 -16.31 -26.17
CA ALA A 66 -29.45 -17.15 -25.97
C ALA A 66 -29.89 -18.60 -25.71
N GLU A 67 -29.29 -19.56 -26.41
CA GLU A 67 -29.51 -20.98 -26.19
C GLU A 67 -29.12 -21.37 -24.75
N PRO A 68 -29.80 -22.37 -24.13
CA PRO A 68 -29.48 -22.84 -22.79
C PRO A 68 -28.03 -23.35 -22.72
N GLY A 69 -27.17 -22.61 -22.04
CA GLY A 69 -25.73 -22.85 -21.94
C GLY A 69 -24.87 -21.70 -22.47
N GLU A 70 -25.41 -20.75 -23.23
CA GLU A 70 -24.73 -19.50 -23.60
C GLU A 70 -24.92 -18.46 -22.51
N GLN A 71 -23.96 -18.32 -21.66
CA GLN A 71 -23.81 -17.09 -20.85
C GLN A 71 -23.19 -16.03 -21.74
N ALA A 72 -24.05 -15.23 -22.38
CA ALA A 72 -23.61 -14.20 -23.31
C ALA A 72 -22.93 -13.04 -22.56
N THR A 73 -21.65 -12.90 -22.77
CA THR A 73 -20.95 -11.67 -22.51
C THR A 73 -20.72 -10.93 -23.81
N VAL A 74 -20.99 -9.63 -23.78
CA VAL A 74 -20.74 -8.74 -24.91
C VAL A 74 -19.23 -8.58 -25.08
N THR A 75 -18.60 -9.46 -25.84
CA THR A 75 -17.27 -9.26 -26.37
C THR A 75 -17.23 -9.59 -27.84
N GLU A 76 -16.48 -8.81 -28.62
CA GLU A 76 -16.36 -8.91 -30.08
C GLU A 76 -15.96 -10.28 -30.64
N LYS A 77 -15.76 -11.30 -29.79
CA LYS A 77 -15.30 -12.63 -30.19
C LYS A 77 -16.19 -13.82 -29.76
N GLY A 78 -17.35 -13.58 -29.18
CA GLY A 78 -18.36 -14.64 -28.99
C GLY A 78 -17.92 -15.81 -28.10
N LEU A 79 -16.96 -15.62 -27.20
CA LEU A 79 -16.58 -16.66 -26.23
C LEU A 79 -17.39 -16.50 -24.95
N PRO A 80 -17.97 -17.57 -24.40
CA PRO A 80 -18.65 -17.50 -23.12
C PRO A 80 -17.65 -17.13 -22.02
N HIS A 81 -17.99 -16.10 -21.25
CA HIS A 81 -17.19 -15.64 -20.14
C HIS A 81 -17.99 -15.81 -18.85
N ALA A 82 -17.34 -16.36 -17.83
CA ALA A 82 -17.95 -16.46 -16.51
C ALA A 82 -17.64 -15.17 -15.72
N ARG A 83 -18.69 -14.49 -15.27
CA ARG A 83 -18.51 -13.46 -14.25
C ARG A 83 -18.09 -14.12 -12.95
N ALA A 84 -16.97 -13.66 -12.39
CA ALA A 84 -16.59 -14.02 -11.04
C ALA A 84 -16.38 -12.75 -10.22
N SER A 85 -16.97 -12.72 -9.04
CA SER A 85 -16.70 -11.72 -8.02
C SER A 85 -16.88 -12.39 -6.67
N VAL A 86 -15.82 -12.44 -5.87
CA VAL A 86 -15.84 -13.03 -4.53
C VAL A 86 -15.82 -11.96 -3.44
N LEU A 87 -15.54 -10.72 -3.81
CA LEU A 87 -15.51 -9.57 -2.91
C LEU A 87 -15.77 -8.25 -3.66
N ASN A 88 -16.12 -7.21 -2.93
CA ASN A 88 -16.04 -5.82 -3.36
C ASN A 88 -14.70 -5.24 -2.87
N LEU A 89 -13.97 -4.54 -3.74
CA LEU A 89 -12.76 -3.82 -3.39
C LEU A 89 -12.91 -2.35 -3.71
N ILE A 90 -12.96 -1.51 -2.69
CA ILE A 90 -13.03 -0.05 -2.83
C ILE A 90 -11.62 0.50 -2.64
N ALA A 91 -11.05 1.14 -3.64
CA ALA A 91 -9.78 1.86 -3.53
C ALA A 91 -10.03 3.37 -3.58
N VAL A 92 -9.52 4.12 -2.60
CA VAL A 92 -9.63 5.59 -2.58
C VAL A 92 -8.27 6.18 -2.81
N VAL A 93 -8.13 6.95 -3.88
CA VAL A 93 -6.85 7.55 -4.31
C VAL A 93 -6.91 9.06 -4.26
N VAL A 94 -5.75 9.70 -4.14
CA VAL A 94 -5.65 11.15 -3.97
C VAL A 94 -5.47 11.90 -5.28
N ASP A 95 -5.00 11.22 -6.33
CA ASP A 95 -4.73 11.79 -7.64
C ASP A 95 -4.72 10.72 -8.74
N ASP A 96 -4.55 11.15 -9.99
CA ASP A 96 -4.53 10.30 -11.16
C ASP A 96 -3.35 9.31 -11.17
N ALA A 97 -2.17 9.75 -10.71
CA ALA A 97 -0.99 8.87 -10.68
C ALA A 97 -1.19 7.71 -9.71
N ALA A 98 -1.84 7.97 -8.56
CA ALA A 98 -2.25 6.94 -7.62
C ALA A 98 -3.34 6.03 -8.23
N ALA A 99 -4.29 6.59 -9.00
CA ALA A 99 -5.28 5.80 -9.71
C ALA A 99 -4.64 4.84 -10.73
N ASP A 100 -3.68 5.32 -11.52
CA ASP A 100 -2.92 4.49 -12.46
C ASP A 100 -2.16 3.36 -11.75
N ARG A 101 -1.55 3.63 -10.59
CA ARG A 101 -0.88 2.62 -9.78
C ARG A 101 -1.86 1.55 -9.32
N VAL A 102 -3.00 1.99 -8.79
CA VAL A 102 -4.06 1.08 -8.30
C VAL A 102 -4.59 0.20 -9.41
N VAL A 103 -4.91 0.75 -10.57
CA VAL A 103 -5.38 -0.01 -11.73
C VAL A 103 -4.35 -1.07 -12.15
N ARG A 104 -3.05 -0.71 -12.24
CA ARG A 104 -1.98 -1.69 -12.51
C ARG A 104 -1.93 -2.81 -11.47
N THR A 105 -2.05 -2.47 -10.20
CA THR A 105 -2.05 -3.44 -9.09
C THR A 105 -3.26 -4.36 -9.18
N LEU A 106 -4.46 -3.83 -9.48
CA LEU A 106 -5.66 -4.64 -9.68
C LEU A 106 -5.54 -5.59 -10.87
N MET A 107 -4.96 -5.14 -11.98
CA MET A 107 -4.68 -5.99 -13.13
C MET A 107 -3.72 -7.14 -12.80
N ALA A 108 -2.67 -6.85 -12.01
CA ALA A 108 -1.70 -7.85 -11.58
C ALA A 108 -2.28 -8.86 -10.57
N LEU A 109 -3.32 -8.49 -9.82
CA LEU A 109 -4.07 -9.43 -8.97
C LEU A 109 -4.74 -10.54 -9.79
N GLY A 110 -5.17 -10.20 -11.00
CA GLY A 110 -5.73 -11.13 -11.98
C GLY A 110 -6.87 -11.97 -11.42
N VAL A 111 -6.86 -13.26 -11.75
CA VAL A 111 -7.91 -14.22 -11.33
C VAL A 111 -7.80 -14.65 -9.87
N ARG A 112 -6.76 -14.28 -9.15
CA ARG A 112 -6.57 -14.74 -7.75
C ARG A 112 -7.64 -14.19 -6.83
N HIS A 113 -8.04 -12.92 -7.06
CA HIS A 113 -9.06 -12.22 -6.27
C HIS A 113 -10.05 -11.52 -7.21
N PRO A 114 -10.89 -12.29 -7.95
CA PRO A 114 -11.88 -11.68 -8.82
C PRO A 114 -12.85 -10.84 -7.99
N SER A 115 -12.96 -9.57 -8.33
CA SER A 115 -13.69 -8.60 -7.50
C SER A 115 -14.47 -7.61 -8.37
N ARG A 116 -15.49 -6.99 -7.75
CA ARG A 116 -15.94 -5.69 -8.23
C ARG A 116 -15.02 -4.64 -7.62
N ALA A 117 -14.07 -4.15 -8.42
CA ALA A 117 -13.13 -3.12 -8.00
C ALA A 117 -13.72 -1.73 -8.30
N ILE A 118 -13.80 -0.85 -7.29
CA ILE A 118 -14.28 0.53 -7.42
C ILE A 118 -13.15 1.46 -6.99
N VAL A 119 -12.60 2.19 -7.96
CA VAL A 119 -11.54 3.17 -7.73
C VAL A 119 -12.17 4.56 -7.64
N LEU A 120 -11.98 5.23 -6.53
CA LEU A 120 -12.51 6.57 -6.25
C LEU A 120 -11.40 7.60 -6.34
N VAL A 121 -11.60 8.60 -7.18
CA VAL A 121 -10.70 9.75 -7.33
C VAL A 121 -11.47 11.01 -6.91
N PRO A 122 -11.40 11.42 -5.62
CA PRO A 122 -12.07 12.62 -5.14
C PRO A 122 -11.27 13.88 -5.50
N GLU A 123 -11.88 14.79 -6.24
CA GLU A 123 -11.32 16.07 -6.65
C GLU A 123 -12.03 17.22 -5.91
N HIS A 124 -11.51 17.59 -4.74
CA HIS A 124 -12.05 18.68 -3.94
C HIS A 124 -11.75 20.03 -4.61
N GLY A 125 -12.76 20.92 -4.63
CA GLY A 125 -12.60 22.26 -5.18
C GLY A 125 -12.65 22.34 -6.71
N ALA A 126 -12.78 21.25 -7.42
CA ALA A 126 -12.99 21.26 -8.87
C ALA A 126 -14.42 21.75 -9.20
N ASN A 127 -14.51 22.71 -10.15
CA ASN A 127 -15.78 23.12 -10.71
C ASN A 127 -16.11 22.19 -11.88
N GLY A 128 -17.36 21.77 -12.02
CA GLY A 128 -17.79 20.94 -13.13
C GLY A 128 -18.92 19.99 -12.78
N ARG A 129 -19.10 18.99 -13.62
CA ARG A 129 -20.06 17.90 -13.37
C ARG A 129 -19.60 17.07 -12.19
N PRO A 130 -20.51 16.68 -11.29
CA PRO A 130 -20.11 16.08 -10.01
C PRO A 130 -19.52 14.67 -10.15
N LEU A 131 -19.84 13.93 -11.23
CA LEU A 131 -19.44 12.54 -11.39
C LEU A 131 -19.13 12.22 -12.85
N ASP A 132 -17.93 11.72 -13.11
CA ASP A 132 -17.58 11.00 -14.32
C ASP A 132 -17.28 9.55 -13.98
N ALA A 133 -17.65 8.61 -14.84
CA ALA A 133 -17.49 7.19 -14.58
C ALA A 133 -16.98 6.44 -15.79
N ARG A 134 -16.14 5.46 -15.54
CA ARG A 134 -15.65 4.48 -16.52
C ARG A 134 -15.85 3.08 -15.97
N ILE A 135 -16.33 2.17 -16.79
CA ILE A 135 -16.48 0.76 -16.47
C ILE A 135 -15.65 -0.06 -17.46
N SER A 136 -14.80 -0.92 -16.93
CA SER A 136 -13.97 -1.85 -17.68
C SER A 136 -14.19 -3.27 -17.18
N THR A 137 -13.94 -4.28 -18.01
CA THR A 137 -13.85 -5.67 -17.60
C THR A 137 -12.47 -6.21 -17.89
N HIS A 138 -11.95 -6.98 -16.96
CA HIS A 138 -10.67 -7.66 -17.10
C HIS A 138 -10.95 -9.16 -17.15
N CYS A 139 -10.52 -9.82 -18.21
CA CYS A 139 -10.77 -11.23 -18.42
C CYS A 139 -9.45 -11.99 -18.52
N ASN A 140 -9.31 -13.03 -17.73
CA ASN A 140 -8.15 -13.91 -17.74
C ASN A 140 -8.55 -15.34 -18.01
N ASP A 141 -7.68 -16.13 -18.61
CA ASP A 141 -7.91 -17.53 -18.80
C ASP A 141 -7.97 -18.25 -17.44
N ALA A 142 -8.98 -19.08 -17.23
CA ALA A 142 -9.10 -19.84 -15.99
C ALA A 142 -7.89 -20.77 -15.79
N LEU A 143 -7.44 -20.91 -14.54
CA LEU A 143 -6.36 -21.84 -14.19
C LEU A 143 -6.78 -23.28 -14.56
N GLY A 144 -6.19 -23.85 -15.60
CA GLY A 144 -6.46 -25.22 -16.04
C GLY A 144 -7.08 -25.36 -17.43
N GLY A 145 -7.27 -24.26 -18.15
CA GLY A 145 -7.83 -24.24 -19.50
C GLY A 145 -9.36 -24.41 -19.45
N GLY A 146 -10.09 -23.45 -19.93
CA GLY A 146 -11.56 -23.43 -19.88
C GLY A 146 -12.08 -22.01 -20.14
N ASP A 147 -13.25 -21.73 -19.60
CA ASP A 147 -13.91 -20.45 -19.73
C ASP A 147 -13.08 -19.32 -19.10
N ARG A 148 -13.09 -18.16 -19.72
CA ARG A 148 -12.45 -16.96 -19.17
C ARG A 148 -13.20 -16.48 -17.93
N VAL A 149 -12.46 -16.10 -16.91
CA VAL A 149 -12.99 -15.46 -15.71
C VAL A 149 -12.83 -13.95 -15.83
N CYS A 150 -13.95 -13.25 -15.79
CA CYS A 150 -13.97 -11.79 -15.90
C CYS A 150 -14.41 -11.15 -14.58
N TYR A 151 -13.79 -10.02 -14.24
CA TYR A 151 -14.16 -9.16 -13.12
C TYR A 151 -14.32 -7.72 -13.60
N GLU A 152 -15.00 -6.91 -12.78
CA GLU A 152 -15.38 -5.55 -13.12
C GLU A 152 -14.48 -4.53 -12.44
N GLU A 153 -14.12 -3.49 -13.18
CA GLU A 153 -13.45 -2.30 -12.65
C GLU A 153 -14.31 -1.07 -12.96
N VAL A 154 -14.52 -0.26 -11.94
CA VAL A 154 -15.27 1.00 -12.04
C VAL A 154 -14.38 2.11 -11.50
N VAL A 155 -14.01 3.07 -12.34
CA VAL A 155 -13.28 4.26 -11.93
C VAL A 155 -14.25 5.43 -11.88
N LEU A 156 -14.31 6.13 -10.75
CA LEU A 156 -15.20 7.24 -10.47
C LEU A 156 -14.40 8.50 -10.13
N PHE A 157 -14.49 9.51 -10.97
CA PHE A 157 -13.99 10.86 -10.68
C PHE A 157 -15.10 11.67 -10.02
N VAL A 158 -14.94 12.01 -8.75
CA VAL A 158 -15.97 12.65 -7.93
C VAL A 158 -15.54 14.07 -7.58
N ARG A 159 -16.32 15.07 -8.01
CA ARG A 159 -15.93 16.48 -7.92
C ARG A 159 -16.79 17.30 -6.97
N GLY A 160 -16.22 18.38 -6.46
CA GLY A 160 -16.90 19.39 -5.64
C GLY A 160 -17.52 18.81 -4.38
N GLU A 161 -18.77 19.18 -4.11
CA GLU A 161 -19.49 18.72 -2.91
C GLU A 161 -19.70 17.21 -2.87
N ALA A 162 -19.85 16.58 -4.04
CA ALA A 162 -20.03 15.12 -4.13
C ALA A 162 -18.81 14.36 -3.59
N ALA A 163 -17.60 14.94 -3.71
CA ALA A 163 -16.37 14.35 -3.15
C ALA A 163 -16.43 14.23 -1.61
N GLY A 164 -17.27 14.98 -0.94
CA GLY A 164 -17.55 14.86 0.50
C GLY A 164 -18.49 13.70 0.88
N HIS A 165 -19.08 13.00 -0.09
CA HIS A 165 -20.13 11.99 0.12
C HIS A 165 -19.84 10.67 -0.58
N LEU A 166 -18.59 10.23 -0.61
CA LEU A 166 -18.14 9.04 -1.34
C LEU A 166 -18.89 7.77 -0.95
N ALA A 167 -19.21 7.58 0.32
CA ALA A 167 -19.94 6.40 0.77
C ALA A 167 -21.33 6.28 0.13
N GLY A 168 -22.04 7.40 -0.03
CA GLY A 168 -23.35 7.44 -0.70
C GLY A 168 -23.27 7.13 -2.21
N ILE A 169 -22.14 7.42 -2.82
CA ILE A 169 -21.88 7.14 -4.24
C ILE A 169 -21.57 5.65 -4.43
N VAL A 170 -20.78 5.07 -3.54
CA VAL A 170 -20.27 3.69 -3.66
C VAL A 170 -21.30 2.65 -3.23
N ALA A 171 -22.01 2.88 -2.13
CA ALA A 171 -22.90 1.88 -1.54
C ALA A 171 -23.91 1.24 -2.54
N PRO A 172 -24.55 2.00 -3.47
CA PRO A 172 -25.46 1.42 -4.46
C PRO A 172 -24.77 0.58 -5.54
N LEU A 173 -23.42 0.66 -5.64
CA LEU A 173 -22.64 -0.06 -6.66
C LEU A 173 -22.05 -1.37 -6.14
N LEU A 174 -22.13 -1.63 -4.85
CA LEU A 174 -21.61 -2.84 -4.22
C LEU A 174 -22.48 -4.06 -4.57
N ILE A 175 -21.84 -5.21 -4.72
CA ILE A 175 -22.55 -6.49 -4.80
C ILE A 175 -22.95 -6.87 -3.38
N HIS A 176 -24.25 -7.02 -3.17
CA HIS A 176 -24.79 -7.45 -1.89
C HIS A 176 -24.29 -8.87 -1.53
N ASP A 177 -24.17 -9.12 -0.24
CA ASP A 177 -23.75 -10.40 0.33
C ASP A 177 -22.27 -10.79 0.09
N LEU A 178 -21.50 -9.97 -0.63
CA LEU A 178 -20.07 -10.15 -0.74
C LEU A 178 -19.31 -9.31 0.31
N PRO A 179 -18.20 -9.84 0.86
CA PRO A 179 -17.33 -9.06 1.75
C PRO A 179 -16.82 -7.82 1.02
N THR A 180 -16.77 -6.72 1.74
CA THR A 180 -16.29 -5.43 1.21
C THR A 180 -14.97 -5.07 1.87
N HIS A 181 -13.94 -4.90 1.07
CA HIS A 181 -12.62 -4.45 1.51
C HIS A 181 -12.40 -3.01 1.04
N VAL A 182 -11.94 -2.15 1.94
CA VAL A 182 -11.55 -0.78 1.63
C VAL A 182 -10.03 -0.70 1.62
N TRP A 183 -9.45 -0.47 0.46
CA TRP A 183 -8.02 -0.24 0.31
C TRP A 183 -7.75 1.25 0.20
N TRP A 184 -6.88 1.75 1.06
CA TRP A 184 -6.41 3.12 1.04
C TRP A 184 -4.93 3.16 0.65
N PRO A 185 -4.61 3.22 -0.65
CA PRO A 185 -3.24 3.39 -1.11
C PRO A 185 -2.77 4.82 -0.87
N GLY A 186 -1.63 4.98 -0.18
CA GLY A 186 -1.12 6.26 0.27
C GLY A 186 -1.50 6.60 1.72
N ASP A 187 -1.30 7.87 2.10
CA ASP A 187 -1.57 8.33 3.46
C ASP A 187 -3.08 8.59 3.67
N PRO A 188 -3.75 7.85 4.54
CA PRO A 188 -5.17 8.08 4.77
C PRO A 188 -5.42 9.45 5.44
N PRO A 189 -6.45 10.19 5.05
CA PRO A 189 -6.78 11.48 5.65
C PRO A 189 -7.44 11.29 7.02
N PHE A 190 -6.65 10.85 8.01
CA PHE A 190 -7.13 10.62 9.37
C PHE A 190 -7.77 11.86 9.98
N GLY A 191 -8.97 11.68 10.55
CA GLY A 191 -9.73 12.79 11.12
C GLY A 191 -10.59 13.54 10.10
N HIS A 192 -10.47 13.26 8.81
CA HIS A 192 -11.39 13.78 7.81
C HIS A 192 -12.64 12.88 7.70
N PRO A 193 -13.87 13.44 7.61
CA PRO A 193 -15.10 12.65 7.54
C PRO A 193 -15.16 11.61 6.41
N ILE A 194 -14.48 11.88 5.28
CA ILE A 194 -14.42 10.95 4.14
C ILE A 194 -13.81 9.61 4.55
N PHE A 195 -12.70 9.64 5.31
CA PHE A 195 -12.05 8.40 5.74
C PHE A 195 -13.03 7.54 6.55
N ASP A 196 -13.67 8.15 7.56
CA ASP A 196 -14.58 7.41 8.44
C ASP A 196 -15.80 6.88 7.67
N GLN A 197 -16.39 7.69 6.76
CA GLN A 197 -17.54 7.28 5.94
C GLN A 197 -17.23 6.10 5.02
N VAL A 198 -16.09 6.12 4.31
CA VAL A 198 -15.74 5.04 3.37
C VAL A 198 -15.34 3.77 4.13
N VAL A 199 -14.58 3.92 5.21
CA VAL A 199 -14.18 2.81 6.07
C VAL A 199 -15.40 2.10 6.68
N GLU A 200 -16.50 2.82 6.94
CA GLU A 200 -17.76 2.21 7.43
C GLU A 200 -18.42 1.25 6.44
N LEU A 201 -18.17 1.37 5.15
CA LEU A 201 -18.65 0.42 4.14
C LEU A 201 -17.91 -0.92 4.18
N GLY A 202 -16.69 -0.95 4.72
CA GLY A 202 -15.81 -2.10 4.67
C GLY A 202 -15.94 -3.04 5.86
N ASP A 203 -15.92 -4.33 5.58
CA ASP A 203 -15.67 -5.37 6.58
C ASP A 203 -14.20 -5.35 7.02
N ARG A 204 -13.28 -5.00 6.11
CA ARG A 204 -11.84 -4.90 6.31
C ARG A 204 -11.27 -3.63 5.71
N VAL A 205 -10.30 -3.03 6.37
CA VAL A 205 -9.54 -1.88 5.86
C VAL A 205 -8.12 -2.32 5.56
N LEU A 206 -7.63 -1.98 4.38
CA LEU A 206 -6.28 -2.27 3.91
C LEU A 206 -5.52 -0.96 3.75
N VAL A 207 -4.35 -0.87 4.34
CA VAL A 207 -3.47 0.30 4.28
C VAL A 207 -2.03 -0.14 4.00
N ASP A 208 -1.18 0.82 3.74
CA ASP A 208 0.26 0.66 3.77
C ASP A 208 0.84 1.65 4.79
N THR A 209 1.24 1.19 5.96
CA THR A 209 1.82 2.07 6.97
C THR A 209 3.15 2.69 6.53
N ALA A 210 3.77 2.18 5.48
CA ALA A 210 4.94 2.80 4.86
C ALA A 210 4.62 4.14 4.19
N ASP A 211 3.36 4.37 3.81
CA ASP A 211 2.90 5.62 3.18
C ASP A 211 2.53 6.71 4.21
N PHE A 212 2.51 6.41 5.51
CA PHE A 212 2.04 7.36 6.52
C PHE A 212 3.03 8.51 6.74
N THR A 213 2.54 9.73 6.64
CA THR A 213 3.32 10.94 6.96
C THR A 213 3.41 11.16 8.46
N GLU A 214 2.29 11.01 9.17
CA GLU A 214 2.22 11.06 10.64
C GLU A 214 2.18 9.65 11.24
N LEU A 215 3.34 9.03 11.34
CA LEU A 215 3.47 7.60 11.63
C LEU A 215 2.84 7.20 12.98
N ALA A 216 3.16 7.90 14.09
CA ALA A 216 2.66 7.52 15.41
C ALA A 216 1.14 7.71 15.58
N PRO A 217 0.53 8.84 15.19
CA PRO A 217 -0.91 9.00 15.18
C PRO A 217 -1.60 8.01 14.24
N GLY A 218 -1.08 7.82 13.03
CA GLY A 218 -1.62 6.90 12.04
C GLY A 218 -1.67 5.46 12.53
N MET A 219 -0.56 4.93 13.05
CA MET A 219 -0.50 3.57 13.61
C MET A 219 -1.48 3.38 14.77
N ARG A 220 -1.59 4.37 15.68
CA ARG A 220 -2.58 4.31 16.77
C ARG A 220 -4.01 4.32 16.26
N ARG A 221 -4.30 5.15 15.26
CA ARG A 221 -5.64 5.24 14.65
C ARG A 221 -6.04 3.92 14.03
N ILE A 222 -5.17 3.34 13.21
CA ILE A 222 -5.40 2.04 12.54
C ILE A 222 -5.55 0.90 13.58
N ALA A 223 -4.67 0.84 14.58
CA ALA A 223 -4.78 -0.16 15.64
C ALA A 223 -6.07 -0.04 16.47
N GLY A 224 -6.71 1.14 16.46
CA GLY A 224 -7.98 1.41 17.13
C GLY A 224 -9.22 1.10 16.28
N LEU A 225 -9.07 0.91 14.98
CA LEU A 225 -10.20 0.61 14.10
C LEU A 225 -10.79 -0.77 14.42
N ARG A 226 -12.11 -0.77 14.63
CA ARG A 226 -12.85 -2.01 14.89
C ARG A 226 -13.68 -2.34 13.65
N ARG A 227 -13.25 -3.30 12.88
CA ARG A 227 -13.93 -3.83 11.70
C ARG A 227 -14.12 -5.33 11.85
N ARG A 228 -15.08 -5.88 11.13
CA ARG A 228 -15.44 -7.32 11.22
C ARG A 228 -14.23 -8.22 10.96
N SER A 229 -13.49 -7.93 9.90
CA SER A 229 -12.29 -8.68 9.50
C SER A 229 -10.98 -7.92 9.80
N GLY A 230 -11.05 -6.83 10.59
CA GLY A 230 -9.90 -6.07 11.07
C GLY A 230 -9.26 -5.14 10.05
N VAL A 231 -7.97 -4.89 10.28
CA VAL A 231 -7.13 -4.06 9.43
C VAL A 231 -6.01 -4.92 8.86
N GLY A 232 -5.77 -4.77 7.55
CA GLY A 232 -4.61 -5.31 6.87
C GLY A 232 -3.60 -4.20 6.58
N ASP A 233 -2.32 -4.55 6.54
CA ASP A 233 -1.23 -3.62 6.30
C ASP A 233 -0.20 -4.25 5.34
N LEU A 234 0.00 -3.62 4.18
CA LEU A 234 0.96 -4.09 3.19
C LEU A 234 2.40 -4.06 3.74
N ASN A 235 2.68 -3.11 4.61
CA ASN A 235 3.98 -3.02 5.27
C ASN A 235 4.23 -4.18 6.26
N TRP A 236 3.17 -4.71 6.88
CA TRP A 236 3.24 -5.90 7.70
C TRP A 236 3.64 -7.14 6.90
N GLU A 237 3.09 -7.30 5.70
CA GLU A 237 3.47 -8.40 4.80
C GLU A 237 4.94 -8.32 4.37
N ARG A 238 5.49 -7.11 4.16
CA ARG A 238 6.92 -6.94 3.86
C ARG A 238 7.81 -7.42 5.00
N LEU A 239 7.31 -7.47 6.24
CA LEU A 239 8.04 -7.96 7.40
C LEU A 239 8.05 -9.48 7.55
N ALA A 240 7.24 -10.22 6.78
CA ALA A 240 7.06 -11.67 6.96
C ALA A 240 8.40 -12.43 6.96
N TRP A 241 9.28 -12.17 6.00
CA TRP A 241 10.60 -12.79 5.94
C TRP A 241 11.49 -12.40 7.12
N TRP A 242 11.46 -11.14 7.55
CA TRP A 242 12.24 -10.67 8.70
C TRP A 242 11.78 -11.33 10.00
N GLN A 243 10.49 -11.50 10.17
CA GLN A 243 9.88 -12.17 11.33
C GLN A 243 10.23 -13.64 11.34
N GLU A 244 10.08 -14.32 10.22
CA GLU A 244 10.39 -15.74 10.05
C GLU A 244 11.87 -16.02 10.34
N LEU A 245 12.78 -15.28 9.70
CA LEU A 245 14.22 -15.46 9.91
C LEU A 245 14.64 -15.18 11.36
N THR A 246 13.99 -14.20 11.99
CA THR A 246 14.24 -13.89 13.42
C THR A 246 13.74 -14.99 14.33
N ALA A 247 12.56 -15.55 14.07
CA ALA A 247 12.02 -16.67 14.83
C ALA A 247 12.91 -17.91 14.73
N GLN A 248 13.39 -18.20 13.50
CA GLN A 248 14.25 -19.35 13.22
C GLN A 248 15.57 -19.34 14.02
N PHE A 249 16.10 -18.20 14.44
CA PHE A 249 17.26 -18.18 15.34
C PHE A 249 17.03 -18.96 16.63
N PHE A 250 15.79 -18.92 17.14
CA PHE A 250 15.43 -19.45 18.45
C PHE A 250 14.66 -20.77 18.38
N ASP A 251 14.49 -21.37 17.22
CA ASP A 251 13.89 -22.68 17.04
C ASP A 251 14.76 -23.78 17.69
N ALA A 252 16.08 -23.67 17.51
CA ALA A 252 17.00 -24.60 18.12
C ALA A 252 17.07 -24.37 19.64
N PRO A 253 16.85 -25.42 20.49
CA PRO A 253 16.82 -25.28 21.93
C PRO A 253 18.06 -24.62 22.55
N ARG A 254 19.22 -24.85 21.93
CA ARG A 254 20.51 -24.26 22.37
C ARG A 254 20.54 -22.73 22.26
N PHE A 255 19.73 -22.11 21.39
CA PHE A 255 19.67 -20.66 21.23
C PHE A 255 18.52 -20.01 22.02
N ARG A 256 17.48 -20.77 22.41
CA ARG A 256 16.35 -20.24 23.20
C ARG A 256 16.79 -19.60 24.51
N ARG A 257 17.89 -20.06 25.10
CA ARG A 257 18.42 -19.50 26.36
C ARG A 257 18.85 -18.04 26.25
N TYR A 258 19.16 -17.55 25.04
CA TYR A 258 19.56 -16.16 24.82
C TYR A 258 18.36 -15.20 24.73
N LEU A 259 17.18 -15.70 24.38
CA LEU A 259 15.97 -14.90 24.14
C LEU A 259 15.54 -14.05 25.36
N PRO A 260 15.50 -14.58 26.60
CA PRO A 260 15.14 -13.80 27.78
C PRO A 260 16.16 -12.73 28.17
N ASN A 261 17.42 -12.88 27.72
CA ASN A 261 18.57 -12.05 28.09
C ASN A 261 19.01 -11.14 26.91
N LEU A 262 18.12 -10.91 25.93
CA LEU A 262 18.39 -9.92 24.88
C LEU A 262 18.50 -8.54 25.51
N SER A 263 19.63 -7.87 25.27
CA SER A 263 19.99 -6.57 25.83
C SER A 263 20.11 -5.47 24.78
N ARG A 264 20.13 -5.83 23.49
CA ARG A 264 20.21 -4.85 22.40
C ARG A 264 19.50 -5.33 21.15
N LEU A 265 18.76 -4.43 20.53
CA LEU A 265 18.18 -4.55 19.19
C LEU A 265 18.59 -3.35 18.35
N VAL A 266 19.30 -3.60 17.25
CA VAL A 266 19.66 -2.57 16.27
C VAL A 266 18.98 -2.90 14.95
N ILE A 267 18.25 -1.94 14.40
CA ILE A 267 17.57 -2.03 13.11
C ILE A 267 18.14 -0.94 12.20
N ARG A 268 18.57 -1.30 10.99
CA ARG A 268 18.98 -0.34 9.96
C ARG A 268 18.00 -0.38 8.81
N TYR A 269 17.65 0.78 8.28
CA TYR A 269 16.73 0.94 7.16
C TYR A 269 17.32 1.86 6.10
N ALA A 270 16.93 1.63 4.85
CA ALA A 270 17.44 2.33 3.69
C ALA A 270 16.91 3.77 3.62
N VAL A 271 17.78 4.70 3.28
CA VAL A 271 17.45 6.06 2.84
C VAL A 271 18.22 6.38 1.56
N ALA A 272 17.65 7.27 0.74
CA ALA A 272 18.32 7.68 -0.48
C ALA A 272 19.66 8.38 -0.17
N PRO A 273 20.73 8.15 -0.96
CA PRO A 273 22.01 8.84 -0.78
C PRO A 273 21.86 10.34 -0.86
N SER A 274 22.55 11.06 0.04
CA SER A 274 22.59 12.52 0.08
C SER A 274 23.25 13.05 -1.20
N GLY A 275 22.44 13.48 -2.17
CA GLY A 275 22.90 13.94 -3.49
C GLY A 275 22.20 13.28 -4.68
N ALA A 276 21.40 12.26 -4.48
CA ALA A 276 20.49 11.77 -5.49
C ALA A 276 19.40 12.83 -5.70
N VAL A 277 19.43 13.53 -6.83
CA VAL A 277 18.38 14.45 -7.24
C VAL A 277 17.13 13.61 -7.50
N ALA A 278 16.28 13.47 -6.50
CA ALA A 278 14.92 13.04 -6.71
C ALA A 278 14.31 14.05 -7.68
N GLY A 279 13.88 13.58 -8.85
CA GLY A 279 13.23 14.43 -9.83
C GLY A 279 12.08 15.19 -9.19
N GLY A 280 12.28 16.52 -9.00
CA GLY A 280 11.24 17.46 -8.58
C GLY A 280 10.95 17.55 -7.09
N GLY A 281 11.94 17.90 -6.24
CA GLY A 281 11.67 18.28 -4.84
C GLY A 281 12.98 18.50 -4.09
N ARG A 282 13.24 19.74 -3.74
CA ARG A 282 14.42 20.14 -2.95
C ARG A 282 14.36 19.50 -1.56
N ALA A 283 15.14 18.44 -1.33
CA ALA A 283 15.44 17.98 0.02
C ALA A 283 16.82 18.56 0.43
N GLY A 284 16.80 19.56 1.25
CA GLY A 284 18.00 20.11 1.90
C GLY A 284 17.69 20.32 3.37
N GLY A 285 18.49 19.72 4.22
CA GLY A 285 18.52 20.03 5.65
C GLY A 285 17.90 18.92 6.53
N SER A 286 18.72 18.45 7.45
CA SER A 286 18.37 17.63 8.60
C SER A 286 17.49 18.42 9.57
N ASP A 287 16.23 18.63 9.20
CA ASP A 287 15.22 19.09 10.14
C ASP A 287 13.83 18.83 9.55
N GLU A 288 12.99 18.15 10.34
CA GLU A 288 11.57 17.94 10.17
C GLU A 288 11.13 17.42 8.79
N THR A 289 10.51 16.23 8.78
CA THR A 289 9.73 15.69 7.66
C THR A 289 8.93 16.82 7.03
N ALA A 290 9.28 17.18 5.79
CA ALA A 290 8.46 18.11 5.03
C ALA A 290 7.02 17.60 5.05
N PRO A 291 6.01 18.44 5.32
CA PRO A 291 4.62 18.00 5.39
C PRO A 291 4.25 17.30 4.08
N GLY A 292 3.80 16.05 4.16
CA GLY A 292 3.37 15.24 3.02
C GLY A 292 4.38 14.21 2.50
N VAL A 293 5.52 14.01 3.18
CA VAL A 293 6.47 12.94 2.84
C VAL A 293 6.32 11.77 3.82
N ALA A 294 6.15 10.56 3.28
CA ALA A 294 6.06 9.34 4.07
C ALA A 294 7.32 9.11 4.92
N SER A 295 7.13 8.56 6.12
CA SER A 295 8.25 8.31 7.03
C SER A 295 9.02 7.04 6.63
N PRO A 296 10.30 7.13 6.26
CA PRO A 296 11.08 5.95 5.88
C PRO A 296 11.33 4.98 7.06
N MET A 297 11.04 5.38 8.29
CA MET A 297 11.22 4.57 9.48
C MET A 297 10.06 3.60 9.75
N ALA A 298 8.98 3.65 8.96
CA ALA A 298 7.73 2.93 9.24
C ALA A 298 7.92 1.42 9.41
N GLN A 299 8.64 0.78 8.49
CA GLN A 299 8.90 -0.66 8.55
C GLN A 299 9.74 -1.05 9.78
N ALA A 300 10.77 -0.26 10.08
CA ALA A 300 11.67 -0.50 11.21
C ALA A 300 10.94 -0.39 12.55
N VAL A 301 10.06 0.60 12.70
CA VAL A 301 9.29 0.81 13.94
C VAL A 301 8.22 -0.27 14.10
N LEU A 302 7.55 -0.67 13.02
CA LEU A 302 6.57 -1.76 13.06
C LEU A 302 7.23 -3.09 13.46
N TYR A 303 8.42 -3.39 12.92
CA TYR A 303 9.21 -4.54 13.33
C TYR A 303 9.63 -4.46 14.81
N ALA A 304 10.08 -3.28 15.29
CA ALA A 304 10.41 -3.08 16.69
C ALA A 304 9.19 -3.28 17.62
N GLY A 305 8.01 -2.80 17.19
CA GLY A 305 6.74 -3.03 17.87
C GLY A 305 6.38 -4.52 17.96
N TRP A 306 6.57 -5.26 16.86
CA TRP A 306 6.35 -6.69 16.82
C TRP A 306 7.24 -7.43 17.86
N ILE A 307 8.57 -7.23 17.79
CA ILE A 307 9.47 -7.96 18.67
C ILE A 307 9.28 -7.57 20.14
N ALA A 308 9.00 -6.29 20.43
CA ALA A 308 8.71 -5.82 21.77
C ALA A 308 7.48 -6.52 22.37
N THR A 309 6.40 -6.66 21.58
CA THR A 309 5.20 -7.37 22.07
C THR A 309 5.41 -8.85 22.25
N ARG A 310 6.16 -9.51 21.34
CA ARG A 310 6.45 -10.95 21.44
C ARG A 310 7.31 -11.30 22.65
N LEU A 311 8.23 -10.40 23.02
CA LEU A 311 9.14 -10.59 24.15
C LEU A 311 8.67 -9.91 25.44
N GLY A 312 7.53 -9.24 25.42
CA GLY A 312 6.94 -8.56 26.57
C GLY A 312 7.78 -7.36 27.04
N TRP A 313 8.52 -6.75 26.12
CA TRP A 313 9.29 -5.55 26.44
C TRP A 313 8.38 -4.36 26.67
N ARG A 314 8.71 -3.58 27.70
CA ARG A 314 7.98 -2.36 28.05
C ARG A 314 8.90 -1.16 27.91
N ARG A 315 8.33 -0.05 27.51
CA ARG A 315 9.07 1.20 27.46
C ARG A 315 9.51 1.64 28.84
N TYR A 316 10.80 1.98 28.96
CA TYR A 316 11.37 2.53 30.18
C TYR A 316 11.70 4.02 30.02
N ARG A 317 12.53 4.39 29.02
CA ARG A 317 12.98 5.77 28.82
C ARG A 317 13.30 6.03 27.35
N THR A 318 12.98 7.24 26.87
CA THR A 318 13.50 7.76 25.59
C THR A 318 14.95 8.18 25.77
N ILE A 319 15.82 7.75 24.85
CA ILE A 319 17.13 8.33 24.65
C ILE A 319 16.99 9.34 23.54
N GLU A 320 17.53 10.55 23.70
CA GLU A 320 17.38 11.64 22.74
C GLU A 320 17.72 11.21 21.30
N SER A 321 17.05 11.84 20.30
CA SER A 321 17.44 11.71 18.90
C SER A 321 18.91 11.96 18.73
N LEU A 322 19.63 10.98 18.23
CA LEU A 322 21.06 11.14 17.95
C LEU A 322 21.26 12.04 16.74
N ARG A 323 22.40 12.75 16.68
CA ARG A 323 22.70 13.72 15.62
C ARG A 323 22.75 13.13 14.21
N ASP A 324 22.79 11.80 14.08
CA ASP A 324 22.82 11.03 12.83
C ASP A 324 21.42 10.58 12.35
N GLY A 325 20.36 11.16 12.90
CA GLY A 325 18.99 10.77 12.59
C GLY A 325 18.57 9.44 13.19
N ALA A 326 19.42 8.82 14.01
CA ALA A 326 19.06 7.58 14.69
C ALA A 326 18.05 7.85 15.81
N PHE A 327 17.12 6.91 15.96
CA PHE A 327 16.14 6.87 17.03
C PHE A 327 16.55 5.81 18.05
N ALA A 328 16.61 6.17 19.32
CA ALA A 328 17.03 5.25 20.38
C ALA A 328 16.09 5.28 21.57
N LEU A 329 15.80 4.09 22.10
CA LEU A 329 14.97 3.87 23.28
C LEU A 329 15.61 2.87 24.24
N LYS A 330 15.34 3.05 25.52
CA LYS A 330 15.59 2.04 26.53
C LYS A 330 14.28 1.35 26.90
N LEU A 331 14.26 0.04 26.80
CA LEU A 331 13.10 -0.81 27.11
C LEU A 331 13.41 -1.70 28.32
N GLU A 332 12.41 -2.01 29.10
CA GLU A 332 12.48 -2.98 30.18
C GLU A 332 12.15 -4.36 29.62
N GLY A 333 13.13 -5.24 29.56
CA GLY A 333 12.97 -6.64 29.19
C GLY A 333 12.70 -7.51 30.43
N LYS A 334 12.64 -8.83 30.23
CA LYS A 334 12.32 -9.78 31.31
C LYS A 334 13.40 -9.85 32.39
N HIS A 335 14.65 -9.83 31.99
CA HIS A 335 15.80 -9.93 32.88
C HIS A 335 16.78 -8.78 32.74
N GLU A 336 16.81 -8.17 31.56
CA GLU A 336 17.78 -7.16 31.20
C GLU A 336 17.09 -5.91 30.62
N MET A 337 17.75 -4.76 30.75
CA MET A 337 17.36 -3.56 29.99
C MET A 337 17.78 -3.73 28.54
N VAL A 338 16.91 -3.37 27.62
CA VAL A 338 17.14 -3.51 26.18
C VAL A 338 17.36 -2.14 25.55
N ASP A 339 18.50 -2.00 24.89
CA ASP A 339 18.78 -0.83 24.05
C ASP A 339 18.22 -1.07 22.65
N LEU A 340 17.11 -0.40 22.32
CA LEU A 340 16.57 -0.33 20.94
C LEU A 340 17.19 0.84 20.21
N MET A 341 17.70 0.59 19.02
CA MET A 341 18.27 1.60 18.13
C MET A 341 17.79 1.37 16.70
N ILE A 342 17.20 2.40 16.10
CA ILE A 342 16.75 2.41 14.71
C ILE A 342 17.58 3.47 13.97
N ARG A 343 18.26 3.09 12.88
CA ARG A 343 19.20 3.96 12.16
C ARG A 343 18.93 4.01 10.67
N PRO A 344 18.94 5.20 10.06
CA PRO A 344 19.01 5.32 8.62
C PRO A 344 20.39 4.89 8.11
N GLU A 345 20.43 4.33 6.91
CA GLU A 345 21.67 4.03 6.18
C GLU A 345 21.46 4.36 4.70
N GLU A 346 22.38 5.16 4.15
CA GLU A 346 22.32 5.53 2.74
C GLU A 346 22.68 4.34 1.86
N THR A 347 21.78 4.01 0.91
CA THR A 347 22.00 2.96 -0.10
C THR A 347 21.14 3.24 -1.32
N ASP A 348 21.60 2.77 -2.47
CA ASP A 348 20.86 2.71 -3.75
C ASP A 348 20.40 1.27 -4.11
N GLU A 349 20.81 0.28 -3.32
CA GLU A 349 20.46 -1.13 -3.56
C GLU A 349 19.05 -1.50 -3.09
N LEU A 350 18.48 -0.72 -2.17
CA LEU A 350 17.16 -0.97 -1.58
C LEU A 350 16.30 0.30 -1.68
N ARG A 351 14.99 0.13 -1.69
CA ARG A 351 14.07 1.27 -1.69
C ARG A 351 14.10 1.98 -0.34
N PRO A 352 13.97 3.32 -0.31
CA PRO A 352 13.86 4.05 0.94
C PRO A 352 12.77 3.45 1.84
N GLY A 353 13.09 3.22 3.10
CA GLY A 353 12.21 2.62 4.10
C GLY A 353 12.34 1.10 4.26
N GLU A 354 12.97 0.39 3.31
CA GLU A 354 13.19 -1.06 3.45
C GLU A 354 14.27 -1.35 4.51
N LEU A 355 14.08 -2.46 5.24
CA LEU A 355 15.07 -2.89 6.24
C LEU A 355 16.34 -3.40 5.54
N ILE A 356 17.49 -2.93 6.04
CA ILE A 356 18.83 -3.38 5.63
C ILE A 356 19.32 -4.45 6.59
N SER A 357 19.15 -4.23 7.91
CA SER A 357 19.75 -5.10 8.91
C SER A 357 18.94 -5.14 10.20
N VAL A 358 18.89 -6.33 10.77
CA VAL A 358 18.40 -6.57 12.14
C VAL A 358 19.47 -7.30 12.91
N ARG A 359 19.87 -6.74 14.08
CA ARG A 359 20.87 -7.33 14.97
C ARG A 359 20.34 -7.42 16.38
N LEU A 360 20.31 -8.63 16.89
CA LEU A 360 19.93 -8.94 18.26
C LEU A 360 21.17 -9.36 19.05
N ARG A 361 21.37 -8.78 20.22
CA ARG A 361 22.45 -9.14 21.13
C ARG A 361 21.90 -9.57 22.47
N SER A 362 22.42 -10.66 22.96
CA SER A 362 22.22 -11.16 24.32
C SER A 362 23.54 -11.05 25.09
N LEU A 363 23.47 -10.50 26.29
CA LEU A 363 24.57 -10.43 27.25
C LEU A 363 24.01 -10.87 28.63
N GLY A 364 24.63 -11.80 29.30
CA GLY A 364 24.16 -12.24 30.62
C GLY A 364 24.88 -13.50 31.08
N GLU A 365 24.40 -14.08 32.16
CA GLU A 365 24.95 -15.32 32.75
C GLU A 365 24.94 -16.51 31.78
N THR A 366 24.09 -16.46 30.75
CA THR A 366 24.01 -17.49 29.70
C THR A 366 25.10 -17.38 28.62
N GLY A 367 25.99 -16.38 28.73
CA GLY A 367 27.01 -16.04 27.73
C GLY A 367 26.57 -14.94 26.74
N ALA A 368 27.47 -14.56 25.84
CA ALA A 368 27.19 -13.63 24.79
C ALA A 368 26.63 -14.36 23.56
N GLY A 369 25.60 -13.77 22.94
CA GLY A 369 25.02 -14.22 21.68
C GLY A 369 24.69 -13.05 20.78
N GLU A 370 24.97 -13.18 19.48
CA GLU A 370 24.63 -12.21 18.45
C GLU A 370 23.94 -12.90 17.28
N PHE A 371 22.80 -12.38 16.88
CA PHE A 371 21.94 -12.89 15.82
C PHE A 371 21.73 -11.76 14.81
N ILE A 372 22.08 -12.02 13.56
CA ILE A 372 22.20 -10.99 12.53
C ILE A 372 21.45 -11.43 11.28
N ILE A 373 20.65 -10.53 10.73
CA ILE A 373 20.11 -10.60 9.39
C ILE A 373 20.60 -9.34 8.68
N ASP A 374 21.42 -9.48 7.66
CA ASP A 374 21.90 -8.39 6.80
C ASP A 374 21.41 -8.65 5.37
N ARG A 375 20.68 -7.70 4.77
CA ARG A 375 20.14 -7.77 3.41
C ARG A 375 20.98 -6.94 2.45
N THR A 376 21.20 -7.49 1.25
CA THR A 376 21.88 -6.84 0.13
C THR A 376 21.12 -7.19 -1.14
N GLY A 377 20.45 -6.22 -1.75
CA GLY A 377 19.57 -6.46 -2.89
C GLY A 377 18.47 -7.50 -2.57
N ASP A 378 18.41 -8.57 -3.36
CA ASP A 378 17.42 -9.64 -3.25
C ASP A 378 17.90 -10.84 -2.42
N ASP A 379 18.95 -10.69 -1.64
CA ASP A 379 19.51 -11.73 -0.77
C ASP A 379 19.68 -11.23 0.66
N ALA A 380 19.55 -12.13 1.61
CA ALA A 380 19.89 -11.88 3.01
C ALA A 380 20.94 -12.88 3.52
N THR A 381 21.90 -12.37 4.28
CA THR A 381 22.86 -13.15 5.04
C THR A 381 22.35 -13.27 6.49
N VAL A 382 22.17 -14.51 6.95
CA VAL A 382 21.72 -14.82 8.31
C VAL A 382 22.87 -15.43 9.08
N ALA A 383 23.31 -14.76 10.15
CA ALA A 383 24.46 -15.16 10.95
C ALA A 383 24.10 -15.31 12.42
N THR A 384 24.70 -16.30 13.07
CA THR A 384 24.61 -16.54 14.51
C THR A 384 25.99 -16.73 15.10
N ASN A 385 26.36 -15.88 16.06
CA ASN A 385 27.59 -15.98 16.84
C ASN A 385 27.19 -16.15 18.32
N ALA A 386 27.59 -17.22 18.94
CA ALA A 386 27.31 -17.47 20.35
C ALA A 386 28.50 -18.09 21.01
N ASP A 387 28.75 -17.74 22.29
CA ASP A 387 29.90 -18.21 23.05
C ASP A 387 29.98 -19.74 23.09
N GLY A 388 31.17 -20.24 22.75
CA GLY A 388 31.46 -21.67 22.74
C GLY A 388 30.84 -22.45 21.57
N MET A 389 30.27 -21.75 20.55
CA MET A 389 29.68 -22.38 19.38
C MET A 389 30.37 -21.92 18.12
N THR A 390 30.40 -22.81 17.12
CA THR A 390 30.81 -22.44 15.76
C THR A 390 29.82 -21.45 15.18
N ALA A 391 30.31 -20.35 14.64
CA ALA A 391 29.47 -19.37 13.93
C ALA A 391 28.70 -20.06 12.79
N LEU A 392 27.41 -19.82 12.73
CA LEU A 392 26.55 -20.28 11.64
C LEU A 392 26.31 -19.13 10.70
N LEU A 393 26.50 -19.38 9.40
CA LEU A 393 26.25 -18.42 8.33
C LEU A 393 25.45 -19.11 7.21
N ARG A 394 24.37 -18.48 6.78
CA ARG A 394 23.61 -18.93 5.61
C ARG A 394 23.17 -17.74 4.79
N ARG A 395 23.00 -17.93 3.49
CA ARG A 395 22.39 -16.98 2.56
C ARG A 395 21.01 -17.48 2.16
N VAL A 396 20.04 -16.58 2.12
CA VAL A 396 18.65 -16.88 1.73
C VAL A 396 18.16 -15.81 0.75
N PRO A 397 17.41 -16.18 -0.29
CA PRO A 397 16.71 -15.21 -1.13
C PRO A 397 15.72 -14.39 -0.30
N MET A 398 15.69 -13.08 -0.54
CA MET A 398 14.78 -12.15 0.14
C MET A 398 14.39 -11.03 -0.82
N GLU A 399 13.60 -11.36 -1.82
CA GLU A 399 13.06 -10.40 -2.77
C GLU A 399 12.01 -9.50 -2.12
N THR A 400 11.89 -8.26 -2.58
CA THR A 400 10.80 -7.37 -2.18
C THR A 400 9.54 -7.75 -2.96
N PRO A 401 8.46 -8.17 -2.29
CA PRO A 401 7.22 -8.49 -2.97
C PRO A 401 6.64 -7.27 -3.70
N ALA A 402 6.05 -7.50 -4.87
CA ALA A 402 5.29 -6.48 -5.58
C ALA A 402 4.03 -6.08 -4.81
N GLU A 403 3.53 -4.85 -5.03
CA GLU A 403 2.33 -4.35 -4.33
C GLU A 403 1.12 -5.27 -4.53
N ALA A 404 0.95 -5.85 -5.73
CA ALA A 404 -0.12 -6.81 -6.00
C ALA A 404 0.02 -8.10 -5.19
N GLU A 405 1.24 -8.57 -4.92
CA GLU A 405 1.49 -9.75 -4.10
C GLU A 405 1.16 -9.48 -2.63
N LEU A 406 1.57 -8.31 -2.12
CA LEU A 406 1.26 -7.85 -0.77
C LEU A 406 -0.26 -7.69 -0.58
N LEU A 407 -0.93 -7.06 -1.55
CA LEU A 407 -2.38 -6.89 -1.53
C LEU A 407 -3.09 -8.25 -1.61
N SER A 408 -2.61 -9.15 -2.48
CA SER A 408 -3.14 -10.52 -2.60
C SER A 408 -3.05 -11.29 -1.28
N ALA A 409 -1.92 -11.21 -0.57
CA ALA A 409 -1.74 -11.84 0.73
C ALA A 409 -2.75 -11.29 1.75
N GLN A 410 -2.94 -9.96 1.78
CA GLN A 410 -3.91 -9.34 2.67
C GLN A 410 -5.37 -9.65 2.32
N LEU A 411 -5.71 -9.78 1.03
CA LEU A 411 -7.06 -10.17 0.59
C LEU A 411 -7.39 -11.63 0.89
N ALA A 412 -6.37 -12.50 0.98
CA ALA A 412 -6.54 -13.90 1.34
C ALA A 412 -6.79 -14.13 2.85
N MET A 413 -6.62 -13.11 3.68
CA MET A 413 -6.78 -13.21 5.13
C MET A 413 -8.21 -12.84 5.55
N ASP A 414 -8.99 -13.80 6.00
CA ASP A 414 -10.39 -13.60 6.43
C ASP A 414 -10.54 -13.23 7.92
N ALA A 415 -9.44 -13.27 8.68
CA ALA A 415 -9.48 -13.10 10.13
C ALA A 415 -8.64 -11.91 10.60
N LEU A 416 -8.97 -11.43 11.81
CA LEU A 416 -8.16 -10.48 12.55
C LEU A 416 -6.78 -11.07 12.82
N ASP A 417 -5.73 -10.28 12.57
CA ASP A 417 -4.38 -10.57 13.03
C ASP A 417 -4.12 -9.82 14.36
N PRO A 418 -4.21 -10.51 15.51
CA PRO A 418 -3.94 -9.88 16.80
C PRO A 418 -2.46 -9.53 16.97
N VAL A 419 -1.55 -10.25 16.30
CA VAL A 419 -0.11 -9.99 16.36
C VAL A 419 0.22 -8.68 15.68
N HIS A 420 -0.35 -8.45 14.49
CA HIS A 420 -0.24 -7.19 13.78
C HIS A 420 -0.84 -6.03 14.59
N THR A 421 -2.04 -6.20 15.12
CA THR A 421 -2.71 -5.17 15.92
C THR A 421 -1.89 -4.77 17.14
N ASP A 422 -1.29 -5.75 17.84
CA ASP A 422 -0.42 -5.51 19.00
C ASP A 422 0.87 -4.80 18.58
N ALA A 423 1.47 -5.20 17.45
CA ALA A 423 2.67 -4.57 16.89
C ALA A 423 2.42 -3.08 16.53
N LEU A 424 1.29 -2.77 15.89
CA LEU A 424 0.87 -1.40 15.58
C LEU A 424 0.72 -0.52 16.83
N ARG A 425 0.06 -1.06 17.88
CA ARG A 425 -0.09 -0.34 19.16
C ARG A 425 1.26 -0.06 19.80
N ALA A 426 2.11 -1.07 19.86
CA ALA A 426 3.45 -0.93 20.42
C ALA A 426 4.30 0.06 19.61
N ALA A 427 4.29 -0.02 18.30
CA ALA A 427 4.98 0.91 17.42
C ALA A 427 4.52 2.37 17.65
N GLY A 428 3.21 2.61 17.74
CA GLY A 428 2.64 3.90 18.08
C GLY A 428 3.05 4.42 19.46
N ILE A 429 3.23 3.53 20.45
CA ILE A 429 3.73 3.88 21.79
C ILE A 429 5.23 4.19 21.74
N LEU A 430 6.03 3.40 21.03
CA LEU A 430 7.46 3.65 20.90
C LEU A 430 7.75 5.02 20.31
N LEU A 431 7.01 5.41 19.27
CA LEU A 431 7.16 6.69 18.59
C LEU A 431 6.66 7.90 19.40
N ALA A 432 5.51 7.76 20.07
CA ALA A 432 4.95 8.86 20.87
C ALA A 432 5.94 9.35 21.94
N SER A 433 6.80 8.46 22.37
CA SER A 433 7.83 8.69 23.38
C SER A 433 8.92 9.67 22.97
N ALA A 434 9.18 9.83 21.70
CA ALA A 434 10.26 10.66 21.19
C ALA A 434 9.88 12.15 21.08
N ARG A 435 8.58 12.47 21.12
CA ARG A 435 8.07 13.84 20.87
C ARG A 435 7.40 14.51 22.05
N GLU A 436 7.07 13.82 23.14
CA GLU A 436 6.54 14.47 24.33
C GLU A 436 7.71 14.98 25.19
N PRO A 437 7.89 16.31 25.36
CA PRO A 437 8.76 16.81 26.39
C PRO A 437 8.26 16.29 27.74
N ALA A 438 9.19 15.81 28.57
CA ALA A 438 8.87 15.46 29.93
C ALA A 438 8.23 16.68 30.61
N ALA A 439 6.93 16.61 30.96
CA ALA A 439 6.25 17.57 31.76
C ALA A 439 6.78 17.52 33.21
#